data_9e265a0d6b371d35e28d4420bd758f5e
#
_entry.id   9e265a0d6b371d35e28d4420bd758f5e
#
_cell.length_a   1.000
_cell.length_b   1.000
_cell.length_c   1.000
_cell.angle_alpha   90.00
_cell.angle_beta   90.00
_cell.angle_gamma   90.00
#
_symmetry.space_group_name_H-M   'P 1'
#
loop_
_entity.id
_entity.type
_entity.pdbx_description
1 polymer ?
#
loop_
_entity_poly.entity_id
_entity_poly.type
_entity_poly.pdbx_seq_one_letter_code
_entity_poly.pdbx_strand_id
1 'polypeptide(L)'
;MRILIAAVAVAMLAGCSNTPISADKADPLPPNRIYAFKQKSDSELVVTRDSGMYQVGLKIKLYVDGTLAADFGQGEVGRFGLTQGTHILAVSDGSVLVESEIELLPGQTMRRRISITMQGIELSPTAI
;
A
#
# COMPACT_ATOMS: atom_id res chain seq x y z
N MET A 1 21.90 22.01 28.01
CA MET A 1 20.44 22.11 28.07
C MET A 1 19.78 22.35 26.71
N ARG A 2 20.28 23.25 25.88
CA ARG A 2 19.70 23.52 24.54
C ARG A 2 19.77 22.31 23.59
N ILE A 3 20.81 21.50 23.67
CA ILE A 3 20.99 20.30 22.83
C ILE A 3 19.99 19.20 23.20
N LEU A 4 19.66 19.05 24.49
CA LEU A 4 18.70 18.05 24.95
C LEU A 4 17.26 18.37 24.48
N ILE A 5 16.88 19.65 24.48
CA ILE A 5 15.55 20.10 24.02
C ILE A 5 15.41 19.83 22.51
N ALA A 6 16.44 20.09 21.71
CA ALA A 6 16.45 19.83 20.28
C ALA A 6 16.33 18.32 19.97
N ALA A 7 17.01 17.46 20.73
CA ALA A 7 16.94 16.01 20.57
C ALA A 7 15.56 15.46 20.87
N VAL A 8 14.87 15.98 21.88
CA VAL A 8 13.50 15.57 22.22
C VAL A 8 12.52 15.99 21.13
N ALA A 9 12.66 17.20 20.57
CA ALA A 9 11.81 17.67 19.47
C ALA A 9 11.96 16.82 18.21
N VAL A 10 13.18 16.40 17.86
CA VAL A 10 13.45 15.52 16.71
C VAL A 10 12.85 14.14 16.92
N ALA A 11 12.93 13.59 18.14
CA ALA A 11 12.33 12.30 18.46
C ALA A 11 10.80 12.32 18.34
N MET A 12 10.14 13.40 18.72
CA MET A 12 8.69 13.55 18.58
C MET A 12 8.25 13.62 17.11
N LEU A 13 9.01 14.29 16.24
CA LEU A 13 8.72 14.36 14.81
C LEU A 13 8.88 13.01 14.13
N ALA A 14 9.86 12.20 14.53
CA ALA A 14 10.06 10.87 13.99
C ALA A 14 8.93 9.89 14.34
N GLY A 15 8.25 10.06 15.48
CA GLY A 15 7.16 9.20 15.93
C GLY A 15 5.86 9.29 15.12
N CYS A 16 5.71 10.31 14.25
CA CYS A 16 4.50 10.55 13.47
C CYS A 16 4.64 10.18 11.98
N SER A 17 5.79 9.63 11.55
CA SER A 17 6.03 9.29 10.15
C SER A 17 5.66 7.85 9.83
N ASN A 18 5.12 7.64 8.63
CA ASN A 18 4.96 6.30 8.07
C ASN A 18 6.31 5.81 7.53
N THR A 19 6.51 4.50 7.57
CA THR A 19 7.75 3.86 7.13
C THR A 19 7.44 2.86 6.03
N PRO A 20 8.11 2.97 4.86
CA PRO A 20 8.02 1.94 3.84
C PRO A 20 8.41 0.58 4.39
N ILE A 21 7.72 -0.45 3.96
CA ILE A 21 8.02 -1.83 4.34
C ILE A 21 8.17 -2.67 3.08
N SER A 22 9.20 -3.51 3.04
CA SER A 22 9.38 -4.42 1.92
C SER A 22 8.33 -5.53 1.95
N ALA A 23 7.98 -6.04 0.78
CA ALA A 23 7.02 -7.14 0.65
C ALA A 23 7.43 -8.38 1.46
N ASP A 24 8.73 -8.62 1.58
CA ASP A 24 9.27 -9.77 2.33
C ASP A 24 9.10 -9.64 3.85
N LYS A 25 9.05 -8.43 4.36
CA LYS A 25 8.92 -8.15 5.80
C LYS A 25 7.50 -7.79 6.21
N ALA A 26 6.66 -7.43 5.25
CA ALA A 26 5.27 -7.08 5.52
C ALA A 26 4.46 -8.31 5.92
N ASP A 27 3.44 -8.09 6.73
CA ASP A 27 2.51 -9.16 7.10
C ASP A 27 1.59 -9.46 5.92
N PRO A 28 1.39 -10.73 5.53
CA PRO A 28 0.42 -11.05 4.49
C PRO A 28 -0.99 -10.62 4.86
N LEU A 29 -1.74 -10.14 3.87
CA LEU A 29 -3.17 -9.89 4.07
C LEU A 29 -3.87 -11.16 4.52
N PRO A 30 -4.72 -11.10 5.56
CA PRO A 30 -5.53 -12.26 5.92
C PRO A 30 -6.51 -12.59 4.79
N PRO A 31 -6.80 -13.89 4.56
CA PRO A 31 -7.66 -14.32 3.45
C PRO A 31 -9.06 -13.69 3.47
N ASN A 32 -9.60 -13.38 4.64
CA ASN A 32 -10.94 -12.77 4.76
C ASN A 32 -10.99 -11.29 4.35
N ARG A 33 -9.85 -10.69 4.04
CA ARG A 33 -9.77 -9.32 3.52
C ARG A 33 -9.24 -9.25 2.09
N ILE A 34 -9.15 -10.39 1.40
CA ILE A 34 -8.86 -10.48 -0.03
C ILE A 34 -10.13 -10.95 -0.72
N TYR A 35 -10.66 -10.15 -1.64
CA TYR A 35 -11.98 -10.37 -2.25
C TYR A 35 -11.91 -10.81 -3.70
N ALA A 36 -10.80 -10.54 -4.39
CA ALA A 36 -10.67 -10.86 -5.82
C ALA A 36 -9.19 -11.01 -6.21
N PHE A 37 -8.96 -11.56 -7.40
CA PHE A 37 -7.63 -11.73 -8.00
C PHE A 37 -6.69 -12.62 -7.18
N LYS A 38 -7.24 -13.62 -6.52
CA LYS A 38 -6.49 -14.52 -5.63
C LYS A 38 -5.66 -15.55 -6.39
N GLN A 39 -6.02 -15.86 -7.61
CA GLN A 39 -5.39 -16.91 -8.39
C GLN A 39 -4.27 -16.36 -9.26
N LYS A 40 -3.25 -17.20 -9.51
CA LYS A 40 -2.19 -16.83 -10.44
C LYS A 40 -2.75 -16.56 -11.83
N SER A 41 -2.19 -15.59 -12.50
CA SER A 41 -2.53 -15.20 -13.85
C SER A 41 -1.26 -14.91 -14.65
N ASP A 42 -1.37 -14.22 -15.78
CA ASP A 42 -0.23 -13.90 -16.65
C ASP A 42 0.85 -13.10 -15.95
N SER A 43 0.44 -12.25 -15.02
CA SER A 43 1.32 -11.31 -14.33
C SER A 43 0.88 -11.18 -12.86
N GLU A 44 1.70 -10.52 -12.06
CA GLU A 44 1.44 -10.34 -10.63
C GLU A 44 1.58 -8.88 -10.23
N LEU A 45 0.62 -8.41 -9.45
CA LEU A 45 0.70 -7.13 -8.75
C LEU A 45 0.95 -7.39 -7.27
N VAL A 46 2.00 -6.77 -6.72
CA VAL A 46 2.32 -6.81 -5.30
C VAL A 46 2.10 -5.42 -4.73
N VAL A 47 1.24 -5.30 -3.73
CA VAL A 47 0.94 -4.03 -3.07
C VAL A 47 1.28 -4.13 -1.60
N THR A 48 2.07 -3.18 -1.12
CA THR A 48 2.36 -3.02 0.32
C THR A 48 1.70 -1.75 0.83
N ARG A 49 1.28 -1.77 2.08
CA ARG A 49 0.89 -0.55 2.80
C ARG A 49 1.95 -0.23 3.83
N ASP A 50 2.43 1.00 3.85
CA ASP A 50 3.43 1.47 4.81
C ASP A 50 3.06 1.09 6.24
N SER A 51 4.06 0.81 7.06
CA SER A 51 3.89 0.69 8.48
C SER A 51 4.03 2.06 9.15
N GLY A 52 3.54 2.19 10.38
CA GLY A 52 3.61 3.43 11.13
C GLY A 52 2.34 3.66 11.93
N MET A 53 2.30 4.77 12.65
CA MET A 53 1.22 5.08 13.57
C MET A 53 0.12 5.96 12.97
N TYR A 54 0.37 6.53 11.78
CA TYR A 54 -0.59 7.42 11.14
C TYR A 54 -1.79 6.62 10.62
N GLN A 55 -3.00 7.04 11.02
CA GLN A 55 -4.26 6.36 10.64
C GLN A 55 -4.30 4.88 11.07
N VAL A 56 -3.81 4.59 12.29
CA VAL A 56 -3.92 3.25 12.88
C VAL A 56 -5.39 2.82 12.95
N GLY A 57 -5.68 1.60 12.53
CA GLY A 57 -7.03 1.05 12.53
C GLY A 57 -7.84 1.35 11.28
N LEU A 58 -7.44 2.33 10.47
CA LEU A 58 -8.09 2.59 9.19
C LEU A 58 -7.64 1.55 8.16
N LYS A 59 -8.60 0.93 7.49
CA LYS A 59 -8.33 0.03 6.35
C LYS A 59 -8.38 0.83 5.06
N ILE A 60 -7.43 0.56 4.17
CA ILE A 60 -7.39 1.15 2.83
C ILE A 60 -7.90 0.13 1.82
N LYS A 61 -8.90 0.49 1.05
CA LYS A 61 -9.46 -0.35 0.00
C LYS A 61 -8.61 -0.23 -1.26
N LEU A 62 -8.30 -1.38 -1.86
CA LEU A 62 -7.68 -1.46 -3.18
C LEU A 62 -8.71 -1.98 -4.18
N TYR A 63 -8.88 -1.26 -5.28
CA TYR A 63 -9.68 -1.68 -6.42
C TYR A 63 -8.78 -1.92 -7.61
N VAL A 64 -9.11 -2.91 -8.41
CA VAL A 64 -8.49 -3.17 -9.71
C VAL A 64 -9.61 -3.19 -10.74
N ASP A 65 -9.53 -2.32 -11.73
CA ASP A 65 -10.54 -2.21 -12.79
C ASP A 65 -11.98 -2.07 -12.23
N GLY A 66 -12.12 -1.31 -11.16
CA GLY A 66 -13.41 -1.09 -10.51
C GLY A 66 -13.87 -2.21 -9.57
N THR A 67 -13.14 -3.31 -9.47
CA THR A 67 -13.47 -4.43 -8.58
C THR A 67 -12.69 -4.32 -7.29
N LEU A 68 -13.37 -4.41 -6.14
CA LEU A 68 -12.71 -4.41 -4.83
C LEU A 68 -11.84 -5.65 -4.71
N ALA A 69 -10.54 -5.44 -4.56
CA ALA A 69 -9.56 -6.53 -4.46
C ALA A 69 -9.23 -6.87 -3.01
N ALA A 70 -9.04 -5.88 -2.16
CA ALA A 70 -8.64 -6.13 -0.77
C ALA A 70 -8.80 -4.89 0.11
N ASP A 71 -8.78 -5.12 1.43
CA ASP A 71 -8.65 -4.11 2.47
C ASP A 71 -7.29 -4.26 3.14
N PHE A 72 -6.51 -3.18 3.16
CA PHE A 72 -5.15 -3.16 3.73
C PHE A 72 -5.12 -2.52 5.11
N GLY A 73 -4.61 -3.25 6.09
CA GLY A 73 -4.12 -2.70 7.33
C GLY A 73 -2.68 -2.23 7.20
N GLN A 74 -2.15 -1.60 8.23
CA GLN A 74 -0.78 -1.12 8.23
C GLN A 74 0.24 -2.25 8.14
N GLY A 75 1.31 -2.03 7.38
CA GLY A 75 2.41 -2.97 7.27
C GLY A 75 2.04 -4.28 6.59
N GLU A 76 0.98 -4.31 5.80
CA GLU A 76 0.50 -5.52 5.13
C GLU A 76 0.85 -5.55 3.66
N VAL A 77 0.97 -6.75 3.11
CA VAL A 77 1.22 -7.00 1.70
C VAL A 77 0.13 -7.88 1.10
N GLY A 78 -0.33 -7.52 -0.10
CA GLY A 78 -1.21 -8.34 -0.92
C GLY A 78 -0.58 -8.67 -2.25
N ARG A 79 -0.86 -9.88 -2.77
CA ARG A 79 -0.41 -10.34 -4.06
C ARG A 79 -1.62 -10.73 -4.90
N PHE A 80 -1.67 -10.21 -6.12
CA PHE A 80 -2.84 -10.33 -6.98
C PHE A 80 -2.41 -10.82 -8.36
N GLY A 81 -3.07 -11.86 -8.86
CA GLY A 81 -2.88 -12.33 -10.22
C GLY A 81 -3.70 -11.48 -11.18
N LEU A 82 -3.04 -10.82 -12.13
CA LEU A 82 -3.70 -9.99 -13.13
C LEU A 82 -3.29 -10.42 -14.52
N THR A 83 -4.19 -10.24 -15.48
CA THR A 83 -3.85 -10.46 -16.89
C THR A 83 -2.82 -9.43 -17.37
N GLN A 84 -2.03 -9.78 -18.37
CA GLN A 84 -1.20 -8.80 -19.06
C GLN A 84 -2.07 -7.69 -19.66
N GLY A 85 -1.53 -6.49 -19.77
CA GLY A 85 -2.20 -5.35 -20.35
C GLY A 85 -2.41 -4.21 -19.36
N THR A 86 -3.31 -3.31 -19.72
CA THR A 86 -3.59 -2.10 -18.95
C THR A 86 -4.63 -2.37 -17.88
N HIS A 87 -4.37 -1.89 -16.67
CA HIS A 87 -5.31 -1.94 -15.54
C HIS A 87 -5.37 -0.59 -14.84
N ILE A 88 -6.51 -0.28 -14.26
CA ILE A 88 -6.67 0.91 -13.41
C ILE A 88 -6.69 0.44 -11.96
N LEU A 89 -5.72 0.92 -11.20
CA LEU A 89 -5.68 0.73 -9.74
C LEU A 89 -6.32 1.92 -9.06
N ALA A 90 -7.03 1.67 -7.98
CA ALA A 90 -7.56 2.74 -7.15
C ALA A 90 -7.41 2.37 -5.69
N VAL A 91 -7.08 3.34 -4.86
CA VAL A 91 -7.05 3.20 -3.40
C VAL A 91 -7.94 4.24 -2.75
N SER A 92 -8.61 3.85 -1.67
CA SER A 92 -9.56 4.73 -0.99
C SER A 92 -9.54 4.48 0.52
N ASP A 93 -9.66 5.58 1.27
CA ASP A 93 -9.90 5.55 2.72
C ASP A 93 -11.40 5.64 3.07
N GLY A 94 -12.27 5.66 2.06
CA GLY A 94 -13.70 5.85 2.21
C GLY A 94 -14.18 7.26 1.90
N SER A 95 -13.28 8.25 1.85
CA SER A 95 -13.63 9.65 1.54
C SER A 95 -13.01 10.16 0.25
N VAL A 96 -11.82 9.70 -0.10
CA VAL A 96 -11.13 10.07 -1.34
C VAL A 96 -10.76 8.81 -2.11
N LEU A 97 -10.65 8.95 -3.42
CA LEU A 97 -10.23 7.89 -4.34
C LEU A 97 -9.01 8.39 -5.12
N VAL A 98 -7.93 7.63 -5.09
CA VAL A 98 -6.71 7.92 -5.85
C VAL A 98 -6.52 6.82 -6.89
N GLU A 99 -6.51 7.19 -8.16
CA GLU A 99 -6.41 6.25 -9.27
C GLU A 99 -5.06 6.34 -9.97
N SER A 100 -4.60 5.21 -10.50
CA SER A 100 -3.34 5.11 -11.25
C SER A 100 -3.45 4.03 -12.31
N GLU A 101 -3.10 4.37 -13.55
CA GLU A 101 -3.02 3.40 -14.63
C GLU A 101 -1.68 2.66 -14.55
N ILE A 102 -1.74 1.35 -14.75
CA ILE A 102 -0.55 0.50 -14.89
C ILE A 102 -0.64 -0.32 -16.16
N GLU A 103 0.51 -0.71 -16.68
CA GLU A 103 0.60 -1.66 -17.78
C GLU A 103 1.46 -2.83 -17.35
N LEU A 104 0.91 -4.06 -17.43
CA LEU A 104 1.58 -5.29 -17.07
C LEU A 104 2.04 -6.03 -18.32
N LEU A 105 3.33 -6.33 -18.35
CA LEU A 105 3.92 -7.21 -19.36
C LEU A 105 3.73 -8.68 -18.96
N PRO A 106 3.73 -9.63 -19.93
CA PRO A 106 3.64 -11.05 -19.60
C PRO A 106 4.73 -11.48 -18.62
N GLY A 107 4.34 -12.17 -17.54
CA GLY A 107 5.26 -12.66 -16.53
C GLY A 107 5.84 -11.61 -15.60
N GLN A 108 5.42 -10.36 -15.73
CA GLN A 108 5.93 -9.26 -14.90
C GLN A 108 5.35 -9.33 -13.48
N THR A 109 6.19 -9.04 -12.49
CA THR A 109 5.78 -8.69 -11.14
C THR A 109 5.93 -7.20 -10.97
N MET A 110 4.83 -6.50 -10.74
CA MET A 110 4.81 -5.06 -10.54
C MET A 110 4.55 -4.76 -9.06
N ARG A 111 5.33 -3.83 -8.51
CA ARG A 111 5.26 -3.45 -7.09
C ARG A 111 4.71 -2.05 -6.95
N ARG A 112 3.74 -1.88 -6.05
CA ARG A 112 3.16 -0.59 -5.67
C ARG A 112 3.09 -0.48 -4.16
N ARG A 113 3.17 0.75 -3.69
CA ARG A 113 3.17 1.08 -2.27
C ARG A 113 2.05 2.06 -1.97
N ILE A 114 1.28 1.77 -0.94
CA ILE A 114 0.26 2.66 -0.38
C ILE A 114 0.89 3.41 0.78
N SER A 115 0.91 4.73 0.71
CA SER A 115 1.33 5.60 1.81
C SER A 115 0.22 6.55 2.17
N ILE A 116 0.11 6.86 3.45
CA ILE A 116 -0.83 7.85 3.96
C ILE A 116 -0.03 8.91 4.69
N THR A 117 -0.17 10.15 4.25
CA THR A 117 0.49 11.30 4.86
C THR A 117 -0.57 12.34 5.23
N MET A 118 -0.15 13.44 5.80
CA MET A 118 -1.05 14.57 6.08
C MET A 118 -1.62 15.18 4.78
N GLN A 119 -0.97 14.96 3.64
CA GLN A 119 -1.45 15.40 2.33
C GLN A 119 -2.45 14.43 1.71
N GLY A 120 -2.63 13.24 2.26
CA GLY A 120 -3.59 12.25 1.78
C GLY A 120 -2.96 10.90 1.46
N ILE A 121 -3.69 10.10 0.67
CA ILE A 121 -3.27 8.77 0.23
C ILE A 121 -2.45 8.91 -1.04
N GLU A 122 -1.38 8.13 -1.13
CA GLU A 122 -0.59 7.98 -2.34
C GLU A 122 -0.46 6.50 -2.70
N LEU A 123 -0.50 6.23 -4.01
CA LEU A 123 -0.17 4.92 -4.58
C LEU A 123 1.00 5.13 -5.54
N SER A 124 2.15 4.59 -5.20
CA SER A 124 3.38 4.88 -5.93
C SER A 124 4.20 3.62 -6.23
N PRO A 125 5.08 3.66 -7.24
CA PRO A 125 6.02 2.58 -7.46
C PRO A 125 6.95 2.37 -6.26
N THR A 126 7.37 1.14 -6.05
CA THR A 126 8.37 0.81 -5.03
C THR A 126 9.29 -0.30 -5.55
N ALA A 127 10.53 -0.26 -5.11
CA ALA A 127 11.53 -1.28 -5.44
C ALA A 127 11.62 -2.40 -4.38
N ILE A 128 10.88 -2.28 -3.28
CA ILE A 128 10.99 -3.20 -2.14
C ILE A 128 9.68 -3.89 -1.79
#